data_b8436d73336052fa2c2dcc4952277b6d
#
_entry.id   b8436d73336052fa2c2dcc4952277b6d
#
_cell.length_a   1.000
_cell.length_b   1.000
_cell.length_c   1.000
_cell.angle_alpha   90.00
_cell.angle_beta   90.00
_cell.angle_gamma   90.00
#
_symmetry.space_group_name_H-M   'P 1'
#
loop_
_entity.id
_entity.type
_entity.pdbx_description
1 polymer ?
#
loop_
_entity_poly.entity_id
_entity_poly.type
_entity_poly.pdbx_seq_one_letter_code
_entity_poly.pdbx_strand_id
1 'polypeptide(L)'
;MSKKKYPIKDLNYPTHYSWKRKFDFEWNTKSDQRNWTLPKVLKDQADSIPDEDFLQFSYEKALTFSQVNKKANKIADSLKKLGINKTDKVSVYMPNSLEICLAWFGILKNGSVMVPINTAYVMDFLQYIIESSDSKIIIIAEEYLERLANIQDRIPKIEKVIVWTRDKKDDFESHGYNKTEAVSWNKFLSGGSEV
;
A
#
# COMPACT_ATOMS: atom_id res chain seq x y z
N MET A 1 -38.77 13.86 -7.70
CA MET A 1 -37.81 12.91 -7.06
C MET A 1 -37.05 13.64 -5.98
N SER A 2 -37.37 13.37 -4.72
CA SER A 2 -36.76 14.02 -3.56
C SER A 2 -35.32 13.55 -3.39
N LYS A 3 -34.35 14.47 -3.42
CA LYS A 3 -32.96 14.21 -3.06
C LYS A 3 -32.93 13.87 -1.57
N LYS A 4 -32.75 12.58 -1.21
CA LYS A 4 -32.43 12.18 0.15
C LYS A 4 -31.14 12.91 0.58
N LYS A 5 -31.27 13.94 1.40
CA LYS A 5 -30.15 14.49 2.17
C LYS A 5 -29.78 13.41 3.21
N TYR A 6 -28.65 12.76 3.02
CA TYR A 6 -28.05 12.00 4.11
C TYR A 6 -27.64 12.99 5.21
N PRO A 7 -28.12 12.84 6.44
CA PRO A 7 -27.71 13.72 7.52
C PRO A 7 -26.26 13.39 7.89
N ILE A 8 -25.35 14.19 7.38
CA ILE A 8 -23.92 14.16 7.75
C ILE A 8 -23.71 14.48 9.25
N LYS A 9 -24.78 14.81 9.98
CA LYS A 9 -24.72 15.25 11.38
C LYS A 9 -24.45 14.15 12.40
N ASP A 10 -24.64 12.89 12.07
CA ASP A 10 -24.52 11.78 13.02
C ASP A 10 -23.27 10.94 12.83
N LEU A 11 -22.46 11.27 11.84
CA LEU A 11 -21.14 10.69 11.68
C LEU A 11 -20.15 11.58 12.44
N ASN A 12 -19.54 11.04 13.48
CA ASN A 12 -18.47 11.68 14.26
C ASN A 12 -17.17 11.84 13.42
N TYR A 13 -17.34 12.07 12.11
CA TYR A 13 -16.24 12.46 11.24
C TYR A 13 -15.93 13.93 11.47
N PRO A 14 -14.66 14.30 11.59
CA PRO A 14 -14.26 15.69 11.52
C PRO A 14 -14.90 16.26 10.25
N THR A 15 -15.84 17.16 10.39
CA THR A 15 -16.41 17.84 9.23
C THR A 15 -15.26 18.50 8.49
N HIS A 16 -15.37 18.66 7.17
CA HIS A 16 -14.40 19.34 6.32
C HIS A 16 -13.95 20.72 6.88
N TYR A 17 -14.73 21.30 7.77
CA TYR A 17 -14.43 22.54 8.49
C TYR A 17 -13.48 22.35 9.68
N SER A 18 -13.58 21.24 10.44
CA SER A 18 -12.64 20.94 11.52
C SER A 18 -11.26 20.60 10.96
N TRP A 19 -11.24 20.01 9.77
CA TRP A 19 -10.05 19.72 9.00
C TRP A 19 -9.31 21.02 8.62
N LYS A 20 -10.00 22.01 8.08
CA LYS A 20 -9.42 23.33 7.76
C LYS A 20 -8.96 24.11 8.98
N ARG A 21 -9.55 23.90 10.15
CA ARG A 21 -9.14 24.61 11.39
C ARG A 21 -7.95 24.00 12.10
N LYS A 22 -7.78 22.66 12.00
CA LYS A 22 -6.61 21.96 12.56
C LYS A 22 -5.36 22.11 11.69
N PHE A 23 -5.57 22.27 10.40
CA PHE A 23 -4.54 22.52 9.43
C PHE A 23 -4.76 23.90 8.87
N ASP A 24 -4.09 24.91 9.43
CA ASP A 24 -3.84 26.18 8.76
C ASP A 24 -2.95 25.89 7.53
N PHE A 25 -3.52 25.09 6.62
CA PHE A 25 -2.93 24.78 5.34
C PHE A 25 -3.17 26.04 4.50
N GLU A 26 -2.38 27.07 4.74
CA GLU A 26 -2.16 28.02 3.69
C GLU A 26 -1.60 27.22 2.52
N TRP A 27 -2.44 27.01 1.51
CA TRP A 27 -1.97 26.64 0.19
C TRP A 27 -1.09 27.77 -0.32
N ASN A 28 0.07 27.87 0.34
CA ASN A 28 1.04 28.85 -0.02
C ASN A 28 1.66 28.40 -1.34
N THR A 29 1.18 29.01 -2.43
CA THR A 29 1.69 28.82 -3.78
C THR A 29 3.20 29.08 -3.91
N LYS A 30 3.83 29.58 -2.85
CA LYS A 30 5.28 29.81 -2.72
C LYS A 30 6.01 28.69 -1.97
N SER A 31 5.31 27.70 -1.37
CA SER A 31 5.99 26.56 -0.78
C SER A 31 6.61 25.69 -1.89
N ASP A 32 7.79 25.20 -1.63
CA ASP A 32 8.51 24.34 -2.55
C ASP A 32 7.69 23.06 -2.86
N GLN A 33 7.15 22.98 -4.08
CA GLN A 33 6.31 21.86 -4.53
C GLN A 33 6.99 20.50 -4.40
N ARG A 34 8.33 20.47 -4.31
CA ARG A 34 9.12 19.25 -4.04
C ARG A 34 8.79 18.62 -2.69
N ASN A 35 8.19 19.39 -1.77
CA ASN A 35 7.74 18.92 -0.48
C ASN A 35 6.30 18.37 -0.48
N TRP A 36 5.58 18.46 -1.60
CA TRP A 36 4.20 17.98 -1.72
C TRP A 36 4.14 16.52 -2.15
N THR A 37 4.74 15.68 -1.37
CA THR A 37 4.71 14.23 -1.59
C THR A 37 3.96 13.54 -0.46
N LEU A 38 3.23 12.48 -0.78
CA LEU A 38 2.49 11.71 0.24
C LEU A 38 3.39 11.24 1.40
N PRO A 39 4.62 10.76 1.18
CA PRO A 39 5.55 10.41 2.26
C PRO A 39 5.87 11.57 3.19
N LYS A 40 6.09 12.77 2.63
CA LYS A 40 6.37 13.98 3.42
C LYS A 40 5.15 14.41 4.23
N VAL A 41 3.97 14.43 3.59
CA VAL A 41 2.71 14.77 4.27
C VAL A 41 2.44 13.80 5.42
N LEU A 42 2.58 12.49 5.20
CA LEU A 42 2.41 11.50 6.27
C LEU A 42 3.39 11.73 7.42
N LYS A 43 4.66 12.01 7.10
CA LYS A 43 5.66 12.28 8.14
C LYS A 43 5.31 13.53 8.95
N ASP A 44 4.96 14.63 8.29
CA ASP A 44 4.63 15.89 8.96
C ASP A 44 3.41 15.74 9.88
N GLN A 45 2.41 14.96 9.44
CA GLN A 45 1.25 14.66 10.28
C GLN A 45 1.63 13.77 11.47
N ALA A 46 2.45 12.75 11.24
CA ALA A 46 2.93 11.88 12.31
C ALA A 46 3.80 12.62 13.35
N ASP A 47 4.51 13.66 12.94
CA ASP A 47 5.28 14.53 13.85
C ASP A 47 4.37 15.52 14.60
N SER A 48 3.31 16.02 13.95
CA SER A 48 2.46 17.09 14.50
C SER A 48 1.28 16.58 15.33
N ILE A 49 0.67 15.47 14.92
CA ILE A 49 -0.52 14.88 15.54
C ILE A 49 -0.39 13.34 15.60
N PRO A 50 0.65 12.80 16.27
CA PRO A 50 1.02 11.40 16.22
C PRO A 50 -0.09 10.42 16.65
N ASP A 51 -0.92 10.83 17.60
CA ASP A 51 -1.92 9.98 18.25
C ASP A 51 -3.33 10.10 17.67
N GLU A 52 -3.52 10.98 16.67
CA GLU A 52 -4.80 11.10 15.98
C GLU A 52 -5.00 9.92 15.03
N ASP A 53 -6.23 9.39 14.99
CA ASP A 53 -6.62 8.31 14.10
C ASP A 53 -6.52 8.74 12.63
N PHE A 54 -5.93 7.90 11.80
CA PHE A 54 -5.71 8.19 10.39
C PHE A 54 -6.31 7.14 9.45
N LEU A 55 -5.97 5.88 9.64
CA LEU A 55 -6.46 4.79 8.79
C LEU A 55 -7.31 3.82 9.58
N GLN A 56 -8.53 3.62 9.13
CA GLN A 56 -9.41 2.57 9.62
C GLN A 56 -9.98 1.79 8.44
N PHE A 57 -9.90 0.47 8.51
CA PHE A 57 -10.51 -0.41 7.52
C PHE A 57 -11.60 -1.24 8.17
N SER A 58 -12.84 -1.09 7.64
CA SER A 58 -14.01 -1.80 8.17
C SER A 58 -14.18 -1.61 9.69
N TYR A 59 -14.27 -2.69 10.43
CA TYR A 59 -14.43 -2.69 11.89
C TYR A 59 -13.12 -2.88 12.66
N GLU A 60 -11.98 -2.84 11.96
CA GLU A 60 -10.68 -2.93 12.61
C GLU A 60 -10.39 -1.68 13.43
N LYS A 61 -9.50 -1.82 14.43
CA LYS A 61 -9.02 -0.67 15.20
C LYS A 61 -8.28 0.30 14.26
N ALA A 62 -8.61 1.58 14.37
CA ALA A 62 -7.91 2.61 13.62
C ALA A 62 -6.41 2.62 13.97
N LEU A 63 -5.59 2.92 12.97
CA LEU A 63 -4.17 3.24 13.13
C LEU A 63 -3.99 4.75 13.16
N THR A 64 -3.16 5.22 14.11
CA THR A 64 -2.80 6.63 14.20
C THR A 64 -1.80 7.03 13.12
N PHE A 65 -1.60 8.33 12.90
CA PHE A 65 -0.57 8.84 11.98
C PHE A 65 0.82 8.28 12.30
N SER A 66 1.21 8.27 13.56
CA SER A 66 2.50 7.70 14.00
C SER A 66 2.62 6.21 13.65
N GLN A 67 1.57 5.42 13.91
CA GLN A 67 1.57 4.00 13.61
C GLN A 67 1.66 3.71 12.12
N VAL A 68 0.90 4.45 11.30
CA VAL A 68 0.97 4.31 9.82
C VAL A 68 2.35 4.70 9.32
N ASN A 69 2.92 5.81 9.83
CA ASN A 69 4.25 6.26 9.45
C ASN A 69 5.33 5.21 9.75
N LYS A 70 5.32 4.61 10.95
CA LYS A 70 6.26 3.54 11.35
C LYS A 70 6.11 2.30 10.47
N LYS A 71 4.87 1.83 10.24
CA LYS A 71 4.62 0.67 9.39
C LYS A 71 5.06 0.93 7.94
N ALA A 72 4.82 2.13 7.42
CA ALA A 72 5.28 2.52 6.09
C ALA A 72 6.82 2.59 6.00
N ASN A 73 7.51 3.07 7.04
CA ASN A 73 8.97 3.03 7.12
C ASN A 73 9.47 1.58 7.03
N LYS A 74 8.85 0.69 7.79
CA LYS A 74 9.21 -0.73 7.81
C LYS A 74 9.09 -1.38 6.44
N ILE A 75 8.02 -1.10 5.71
CA ILE A 75 7.82 -1.57 4.33
C ILE A 75 8.89 -0.99 3.41
N ALA A 76 9.16 0.31 3.51
CA ALA A 76 10.17 0.98 2.68
C ALA A 76 11.57 0.37 2.90
N ASP A 77 11.95 0.14 4.16
CA ASP A 77 13.24 -0.48 4.50
C ASP A 77 13.32 -1.94 4.02
N SER A 78 12.23 -2.70 4.17
CA SER A 78 12.14 -4.07 3.64
C SER A 78 12.30 -4.11 2.11
N LEU A 79 11.64 -3.22 1.38
CA LEU A 79 11.79 -3.11 -0.08
C LEU A 79 13.23 -2.77 -0.48
N LYS A 80 13.85 -1.84 0.23
CA LYS A 80 15.25 -1.47 0.01
C LYS A 80 16.20 -2.65 0.23
N LYS A 81 16.00 -3.45 1.27
CA LYS A 81 16.79 -4.67 1.55
C LYS A 81 16.60 -5.75 0.49
N LEU A 82 15.45 -5.77 -0.18
CA LEU A 82 15.20 -6.62 -1.35
C LEU A 82 15.79 -6.07 -2.65
N GLY A 83 16.55 -4.96 -2.60
CA GLY A 83 17.19 -4.35 -3.76
C GLY A 83 16.26 -3.47 -4.60
N ILE A 84 15.06 -3.14 -4.10
CA ILE A 84 14.15 -2.21 -4.78
C ILE A 84 14.61 -0.78 -4.54
N ASN A 85 14.96 -0.10 -5.61
CA ASN A 85 15.49 1.24 -5.61
C ASN A 85 14.45 2.28 -6.01
N LYS A 86 14.84 3.54 -5.89
CA LYS A 86 14.04 4.66 -6.38
C LYS A 86 13.68 4.44 -7.86
N THR A 87 12.40 4.70 -8.20
CA THR A 87 11.79 4.53 -9.54
C THR A 87 11.51 3.09 -9.98
N ASP A 88 11.99 2.06 -9.26
CA ASP A 88 11.57 0.70 -9.50
C ASP A 88 10.05 0.55 -9.25
N LYS A 89 9.41 -0.35 -9.96
CA LYS A 89 7.97 -0.57 -9.90
C LYS A 89 7.69 -1.78 -9.02
N VAL A 90 6.65 -1.65 -8.21
CA VAL A 90 6.13 -2.71 -7.34
C VAL A 90 4.66 -2.91 -7.71
N SER A 91 4.34 -4.04 -8.30
CA SER A 91 2.96 -4.43 -8.56
C SER A 91 2.25 -4.80 -7.27
N VAL A 92 0.99 -4.37 -7.14
CA VAL A 92 0.15 -4.68 -5.98
C VAL A 92 -1.18 -5.23 -6.47
N TYR A 93 -1.39 -6.52 -6.24
CA TYR A 93 -2.57 -7.26 -6.68
C TYR A 93 -3.31 -7.82 -5.46
N MET A 94 -4.04 -6.94 -4.79
CA MET A 94 -4.72 -7.20 -3.51
C MET A 94 -6.11 -6.57 -3.50
N PRO A 95 -7.06 -7.12 -2.74
CA PRO A 95 -8.32 -6.45 -2.45
C PRO A 95 -8.08 -5.25 -1.53
N ASN A 96 -9.08 -4.38 -1.43
CA ASN A 96 -9.05 -3.29 -0.46
C ASN A 96 -8.86 -3.83 0.95
N SER A 97 -7.84 -3.34 1.63
CA SER A 97 -7.43 -3.72 2.98
C SER A 97 -6.62 -2.61 3.62
N LEU A 98 -6.35 -2.73 4.91
CA LEU A 98 -5.42 -1.83 5.60
C LEU A 98 -4.01 -1.96 5.00
N GLU A 99 -3.61 -3.18 4.69
CA GLU A 99 -2.27 -3.50 4.20
C GLU A 99 -1.98 -2.93 2.82
N ILE A 100 -2.97 -2.82 1.91
CA ILE A 100 -2.76 -2.16 0.61
C ILE A 100 -2.46 -0.66 0.79
N CYS A 101 -3.10 0.00 1.76
CA CYS A 101 -2.81 1.39 2.08
C CYS A 101 -1.40 1.54 2.68
N LEU A 102 -1.02 0.64 3.59
CA LEU A 102 0.32 0.61 4.17
C LEU A 102 1.40 0.34 3.10
N ALA A 103 1.14 -0.62 2.19
CA ALA A 103 2.01 -0.90 1.05
C ALA A 103 2.19 0.36 0.18
N TRP A 104 1.11 1.08 -0.10
CA TRP A 104 1.17 2.32 -0.89
C TRP A 104 2.12 3.33 -0.26
N PHE A 105 1.92 3.67 1.02
CA PHE A 105 2.81 4.60 1.71
C PHE A 105 4.26 4.10 1.77
N GLY A 106 4.47 2.80 2.03
CA GLY A 106 5.80 2.22 2.11
C GLY A 106 6.54 2.24 0.78
N ILE A 107 5.86 1.88 -0.32
CA ILE A 107 6.42 1.93 -1.69
C ILE A 107 6.83 3.37 -2.03
N LEU A 108 5.96 4.35 -1.76
CA LEU A 108 6.29 5.75 -2.02
C LEU A 108 7.41 6.28 -1.14
N LYS A 109 7.52 5.83 0.13
CA LYS A 109 8.64 6.19 1.02
C LYS A 109 9.98 5.64 0.54
N ASN A 110 9.99 4.46 -0.07
CA ASN A 110 11.18 3.93 -0.73
C ASN A 110 11.55 4.71 -2.00
N GLY A 111 10.68 5.60 -2.48
CA GLY A 111 10.83 6.31 -3.74
C GLY A 111 10.50 5.47 -4.96
N SER A 112 9.89 4.31 -4.76
CA SER A 112 9.45 3.39 -5.81
C SER A 112 8.06 3.77 -6.32
N VAL A 113 7.63 3.14 -7.40
CA VAL A 113 6.33 3.37 -8.05
C VAL A 113 5.40 2.20 -7.75
N MET A 114 4.25 2.47 -7.13
CA MET A 114 3.20 1.47 -6.98
C MET A 114 2.44 1.29 -8.29
N VAL A 115 2.27 0.04 -8.71
CA VAL A 115 1.42 -0.35 -9.84
C VAL A 115 0.22 -1.14 -9.28
N PRO A 116 -0.90 -0.48 -8.97
CA PRO A 116 -2.08 -1.17 -8.49
C PRO A 116 -2.74 -1.94 -9.63
N ILE A 117 -3.04 -3.21 -9.41
CA ILE A 117 -3.67 -4.09 -10.38
C ILE A 117 -5.12 -4.33 -9.97
N ASN A 118 -6.04 -4.12 -10.91
CA ASN A 118 -7.45 -4.43 -10.68
C ASN A 118 -7.62 -5.94 -10.44
N THR A 119 -8.25 -6.28 -9.33
CA THR A 119 -8.46 -7.68 -8.91
C THR A 119 -9.37 -8.49 -9.84
N ALA A 120 -10.06 -7.85 -10.78
CA ALA A 120 -10.81 -8.54 -11.83
C ALA A 120 -9.92 -9.02 -13.00
N TYR A 121 -8.67 -8.55 -13.10
CA TYR A 121 -7.79 -8.95 -14.20
C TYR A 121 -7.26 -10.36 -13.99
N VAL A 122 -7.28 -11.14 -15.07
CA VAL A 122 -6.80 -12.52 -15.15
C VAL A 122 -6.08 -12.75 -16.48
N MET A 123 -5.31 -13.81 -16.58
CA MET A 123 -4.67 -14.28 -17.82
C MET A 123 -3.93 -13.15 -18.56
N ASP A 124 -4.30 -12.87 -19.81
CA ASP A 124 -3.58 -11.91 -20.69
C ASP A 124 -3.62 -10.47 -20.17
N PHE A 125 -4.72 -10.03 -19.54
CA PHE A 125 -4.79 -8.70 -18.95
C PHE A 125 -3.86 -8.56 -17.75
N LEU A 126 -3.80 -9.58 -16.89
CA LEU A 126 -2.89 -9.60 -15.74
C LEU A 126 -1.44 -9.61 -16.21
N GLN A 127 -1.11 -10.49 -17.16
CA GLN A 127 0.22 -10.52 -17.78
C GLN A 127 0.61 -9.16 -18.34
N TYR A 128 -0.25 -8.58 -19.18
CA TYR A 128 0.03 -7.31 -19.86
C TYR A 128 0.37 -6.19 -18.87
N ILE A 129 -0.38 -6.04 -17.80
CA ILE A 129 -0.13 -4.99 -16.78
C ILE A 129 1.20 -5.23 -16.08
N ILE A 130 1.51 -6.47 -15.68
CA ILE A 130 2.76 -6.80 -14.99
C ILE A 130 3.96 -6.54 -15.92
N GLU A 131 3.93 -7.03 -17.17
CA GLU A 131 5.02 -6.84 -18.13
C GLU A 131 5.22 -5.38 -18.52
N SER A 132 4.11 -4.66 -18.82
CA SER A 132 4.15 -3.26 -19.22
C SER A 132 4.67 -2.34 -18.13
N SER A 133 4.50 -2.72 -16.86
CA SER A 133 4.97 -1.94 -15.73
C SER A 133 6.46 -2.10 -15.47
N ASP A 134 7.11 -3.13 -15.99
CA ASP A 134 8.48 -3.53 -15.63
C ASP A 134 8.67 -3.77 -14.11
N SER A 135 7.63 -4.26 -13.45
CA SER A 135 7.70 -4.55 -12.02
C SER A 135 8.65 -5.71 -11.73
N LYS A 136 9.50 -5.55 -10.72
CA LYS A 136 10.41 -6.60 -10.23
C LYS A 136 9.80 -7.40 -9.08
N ILE A 137 8.92 -6.78 -8.33
CA ILE A 137 8.24 -7.41 -7.19
C ILE A 137 6.74 -7.27 -7.37
N ILE A 138 6.02 -8.31 -6.94
CA ILE A 138 4.58 -8.25 -6.79
C ILE A 138 4.19 -8.55 -5.34
N ILE A 139 3.35 -7.69 -4.76
CA ILE A 139 2.63 -7.93 -3.51
C ILE A 139 1.24 -8.43 -3.90
N ILE A 140 0.87 -9.62 -3.47
CA ILE A 140 -0.34 -10.31 -3.91
C ILE A 140 -1.11 -10.90 -2.74
N ALA A 141 -2.43 -10.88 -2.81
CA ALA A 141 -3.24 -11.66 -1.89
C ALA A 141 -3.20 -13.15 -2.26
N GLU A 142 -3.12 -14.03 -1.26
CA GLU A 142 -3.07 -15.48 -1.43
C GLU A 142 -4.18 -15.99 -2.36
N GLU A 143 -5.40 -15.48 -2.21
CA GLU A 143 -6.56 -15.85 -3.04
C GLU A 143 -6.40 -15.59 -4.54
N TYR A 144 -5.36 -14.85 -4.95
CA TYR A 144 -5.04 -14.56 -6.36
C TYR A 144 -3.75 -15.26 -6.84
N LEU A 145 -3.09 -16.02 -5.97
CA LEU A 145 -1.80 -16.63 -6.29
C LEU A 145 -1.90 -17.65 -7.43
N GLU A 146 -3.01 -18.40 -7.51
CA GLU A 146 -3.30 -19.30 -8.65
C GLU A 146 -3.33 -18.54 -9.99
N ARG A 147 -3.87 -17.33 -10.01
CA ARG A 147 -3.91 -16.51 -11.23
C ARG A 147 -2.51 -16.09 -11.69
N LEU A 148 -1.62 -15.83 -10.72
CA LEU A 148 -0.22 -15.55 -11.02
C LEU A 148 0.49 -16.81 -11.52
N ALA A 149 0.23 -17.96 -10.91
CA ALA A 149 0.78 -19.26 -11.32
C ALA A 149 0.46 -19.57 -12.78
N ASN A 150 -0.78 -19.29 -13.22
CA ASN A 150 -1.22 -19.55 -14.60
C ASN A 150 -0.48 -18.72 -15.66
N ILE A 151 0.22 -17.66 -15.27
CA ILE A 151 0.97 -16.79 -16.18
C ILE A 151 2.46 -16.69 -15.82
N GLN A 152 2.94 -17.45 -14.83
CA GLN A 152 4.27 -17.27 -14.23
C GLN A 152 5.43 -17.33 -15.24
N ASP A 153 5.30 -18.13 -16.30
CA ASP A 153 6.33 -18.23 -17.34
C ASP A 153 6.34 -17.04 -18.29
N ARG A 154 5.28 -16.24 -18.30
CA ARG A 154 5.09 -15.08 -19.16
C ARG A 154 5.42 -13.75 -18.49
N ILE A 155 5.88 -13.78 -17.24
CA ILE A 155 6.26 -12.59 -16.45
C ILE A 155 7.68 -12.71 -15.90
N PRO A 156 8.70 -12.87 -16.78
CA PRO A 156 10.07 -13.22 -16.38
C PRO A 156 10.78 -12.14 -15.55
N LYS A 157 10.27 -10.90 -15.53
CA LYS A 157 10.88 -9.79 -14.77
C LYS A 157 10.53 -9.82 -13.29
N ILE A 158 9.54 -10.60 -12.89
CA ILE A 158 9.21 -10.76 -11.46
C ILE A 158 10.28 -11.61 -10.77
N GLU A 159 11.02 -10.99 -9.88
CA GLU A 159 12.13 -11.58 -9.14
C GLU A 159 11.66 -12.13 -7.78
N LYS A 160 10.60 -11.55 -7.21
CA LYS A 160 10.08 -11.93 -5.90
C LYS A 160 8.59 -11.69 -5.76
N VAL A 161 7.92 -12.58 -5.02
CA VAL A 161 6.49 -12.49 -4.70
C VAL A 161 6.32 -12.35 -3.19
N ILE A 162 5.56 -11.36 -2.76
CA ILE A 162 5.21 -11.14 -1.36
C ILE A 162 3.72 -11.48 -1.21
N VAL A 163 3.42 -12.51 -0.44
CA VAL A 163 2.07 -13.03 -0.28
C VAL A 163 1.44 -12.51 1.00
N TRP A 164 0.33 -11.80 0.84
CA TRP A 164 -0.50 -11.37 1.95
C TRP A 164 -1.67 -12.34 2.15
N THR A 165 -1.85 -12.82 3.38
CA THR A 165 -2.98 -13.65 3.78
C THR A 165 -3.98 -12.82 4.59
N ARG A 166 -5.28 -13.03 4.38
CA ARG A 166 -6.33 -12.28 5.08
C ARG A 166 -6.31 -12.49 6.60
N ASP A 167 -5.96 -13.70 7.02
CA ASP A 167 -5.84 -14.07 8.43
C ASP A 167 -4.47 -13.73 9.05
N LYS A 168 -3.60 -13.04 8.28
CA LYS A 168 -2.28 -12.56 8.70
C LYS A 168 -1.31 -13.66 9.13
N LYS A 169 -1.47 -14.87 8.57
CA LYS A 169 -0.57 -16.00 8.80
C LYS A 169 0.67 -15.94 7.93
N ASP A 170 1.71 -16.66 8.35
CA ASP A 170 2.94 -16.81 7.58
C ASP A 170 2.86 -17.99 6.59
N ASP A 171 2.05 -18.97 6.90
CA ASP A 171 1.79 -20.10 6.01
C ASP A 171 0.77 -19.72 4.97
N PHE A 172 1.08 -19.98 3.71
CA PHE A 172 0.19 -19.80 2.57
C PHE A 172 0.35 -20.98 1.60
N GLU A 173 -0.69 -21.26 0.85
CA GLU A 173 -0.65 -22.26 -0.20
C GLU A 173 -0.08 -21.64 -1.49
N SER A 174 0.87 -22.33 -2.13
CA SER A 174 1.51 -21.82 -3.35
C SER A 174 0.59 -21.78 -4.58
N HIS A 175 -0.50 -22.54 -4.57
CA HIS A 175 -1.45 -22.68 -5.67
C HIS A 175 -0.77 -22.93 -7.04
N GLY A 176 0.34 -23.68 -7.00
CA GLY A 176 1.11 -24.01 -8.21
C GLY A 176 2.13 -22.94 -8.63
N TYR A 177 2.26 -21.83 -7.90
CA TYR A 177 3.33 -20.87 -8.16
C TYR A 177 4.68 -21.39 -7.66
N ASN A 178 5.68 -21.42 -8.55
CA ASN A 178 7.00 -21.99 -8.24
C ASN A 178 8.15 -21.32 -9.01
N LYS A 179 7.90 -20.22 -9.72
CA LYS A 179 8.87 -19.59 -10.61
C LYS A 179 9.96 -18.85 -9.87
N THR A 180 9.60 -18.13 -8.82
CA THR A 180 10.54 -17.37 -7.99
C THR A 180 10.21 -17.57 -6.51
N GLU A 181 11.07 -17.09 -5.62
CA GLU A 181 10.82 -17.12 -4.19
C GLU A 181 9.56 -16.34 -3.83
N ALA A 182 8.62 -17.00 -3.14
CA ALA A 182 7.46 -16.36 -2.53
C ALA A 182 7.66 -16.33 -1.01
N VAL A 183 7.44 -15.17 -0.40
CA VAL A 183 7.57 -14.95 1.04
C VAL A 183 6.29 -14.38 1.62
N SER A 184 5.96 -14.73 2.87
CA SER A 184 4.81 -14.15 3.55
C SER A 184 5.00 -12.65 3.80
N TRP A 185 3.90 -11.93 3.91
CA TRP A 185 3.89 -10.50 4.27
C TRP A 185 4.64 -10.23 5.58
N ASN A 186 4.44 -11.06 6.62
CA ASN A 186 5.09 -10.87 7.90
C ASN A 186 6.61 -11.14 7.81
N LYS A 187 7.02 -12.19 7.08
CA LYS A 187 8.45 -12.46 6.83
C LYS A 187 9.10 -11.31 6.08
N PHE A 188 8.43 -10.76 5.06
CA PHE A 188 8.88 -9.56 4.36
C PHE A 188 9.05 -8.39 5.34
N LEU A 189 8.08 -8.14 6.21
CA LEU A 189 8.15 -7.06 7.19
C LEU A 189 9.21 -7.28 8.27
N SER A 190 9.51 -8.53 8.65
CA SER A 190 10.51 -8.82 9.69
C SER A 190 11.91 -8.32 9.33
N GLY A 191 12.19 -8.15 8.06
CA GLY A 191 13.43 -7.57 7.56
C GLY A 191 13.56 -6.05 7.74
N GLY A 192 12.45 -5.33 7.96
CA GLY A 192 12.41 -3.87 7.95
C GLY A 192 12.57 -3.22 9.32
N SER A 193 13.03 -1.96 9.31
CA SER A 193 13.08 -1.06 10.47
C SER A 193 11.93 -0.05 10.43
N GLU A 194 11.46 0.39 11.60
CA GLU A 194 10.42 1.42 11.74
C GLU A 194 10.99 2.85 11.83
N VAL A 195 12.31 2.97 11.77
CA VAL A 195 13.04 4.27 11.91
C VAL A 195 13.18 4.96 10.58
#